data_5230949c5f1203840d1784a44b6e5fbf
#
_entry.id   5230949c5f1203840d1784a44b6e5fbf
#
_cell.length_a   1.000
_cell.length_b   1.000
_cell.length_c   1.000
_cell.angle_alpha   90.00
_cell.angle_beta   90.00
_cell.angle_gamma   90.00
#
_symmetry.space_group_name_H-M   'P 1'
#
loop_
_entity.id
_entity.type
_entity.pdbx_description
1 polymer ?
#
loop_
_entity_poly.entity_id
_entity_poly.type
_entity_poly.pdbx_seq_one_letter_code
_entity_poly.pdbx_strand_id
1 'polypeptide(L)'
;MGIIATWLEHLMTQHKLSPGTTAVLRAIAKDPEKASYCSAAALAEVAGVNVATVVRAAQAIDYTGWSELSTEIRNRFLSSLDADKHFVRNSSSGMGQAAASIGKDLELLGLLSESLSDESISSIAEMIATSHSTKVLATGAYVAPGTVLAHNAQGLGYNVSLSDGSTTSMINDVRLLQADDCLLTFSIWKTSSSIIPLCELAKERGVRLIVIADQHSHLAELADRLVLVPSEGLGPMASVTCAVSVAQCIVGAIANVDTRRSAAMLEELQAMWSRTQAVTSD
;
A
#
# COMPACT_ATOMS: atom_id res chain seq x y z
N MET A 1 11.06 -5.90 -24.01
CA MET A 1 11.07 -4.61 -23.35
C MET A 1 10.64 -4.84 -21.92
N GLY A 2 11.30 -4.32 -20.92
CA GLY A 2 10.95 -4.57 -19.52
C GLY A 2 9.68 -3.82 -19.10
N ILE A 3 8.94 -4.33 -18.11
CA ILE A 3 7.70 -3.75 -17.59
C ILE A 3 7.84 -2.26 -17.29
N ILE A 4 8.96 -1.83 -16.71
CA ILE A 4 9.22 -0.42 -16.36
C ILE A 4 9.40 0.44 -17.62
N ALA A 5 10.10 -0.05 -18.62
CA ALA A 5 10.29 0.69 -19.87
C ALA A 5 8.94 0.91 -20.58
N THR A 6 8.08 -0.10 -20.63
CA THR A 6 6.73 -0.01 -21.20
C THR A 6 5.85 0.99 -20.43
N TRP A 7 5.90 0.96 -19.09
CA TRP A 7 5.19 1.91 -18.26
C TRP A 7 5.67 3.35 -18.48
N LEU A 8 6.98 3.60 -18.49
CA LEU A 8 7.53 4.93 -18.75
C LEU A 8 7.20 5.44 -20.16
N GLU A 9 7.20 4.57 -21.16
CA GLU A 9 6.78 4.94 -22.51
C GLU A 9 5.31 5.34 -22.56
N HIS A 10 4.45 4.61 -21.85
CA HIS A 10 3.03 4.98 -21.73
C HIS A 10 2.88 6.37 -21.11
N LEU A 11 3.54 6.66 -20.00
CA LEU A 11 3.56 8.00 -19.40
C LEU A 11 4.09 9.08 -20.35
N MET A 12 5.14 8.78 -21.13
CA MET A 12 5.67 9.71 -22.12
C MET A 12 4.68 10.02 -23.26
N THR A 13 3.71 9.14 -23.53
CA THR A 13 2.66 9.41 -24.52
C THR A 13 1.50 10.21 -23.95
N GLN A 14 1.22 10.11 -22.66
CA GLN A 14 0.13 10.80 -21.99
C GLN A 14 0.45 12.25 -21.64
N HIS A 15 1.72 12.60 -21.47
CA HIS A 15 2.15 13.91 -20.99
C HIS A 15 2.94 14.67 -22.06
N LYS A 16 2.75 16.00 -22.12
CA LYS A 16 3.56 16.87 -22.97
C LYS A 16 4.87 17.19 -22.27
N LEU A 17 5.93 16.46 -22.61
CA LEU A 17 7.22 16.50 -21.93
C LEU A 17 8.23 17.39 -22.64
N SER A 18 9.08 18.05 -21.84
CA SER A 18 10.25 18.76 -22.35
C SER A 18 11.37 17.79 -22.78
N PRO A 19 12.31 18.20 -23.65
CA PRO A 19 13.44 17.35 -24.03
C PRO A 19 14.26 16.85 -22.82
N GLY A 20 14.47 17.69 -21.80
CA GLY A 20 15.18 17.33 -20.57
C GLY A 20 14.42 16.30 -19.74
N THR A 21 13.10 16.45 -19.60
CA THR A 21 12.22 15.46 -18.94
C THR A 21 12.28 14.11 -19.66
N THR A 22 12.16 14.13 -20.97
CA THR A 22 12.27 12.92 -21.80
C THR A 22 13.63 12.23 -21.64
N ALA A 23 14.71 12.98 -21.55
CA ALA A 23 16.05 12.43 -21.31
C ALA A 23 16.14 11.71 -19.95
N VAL A 24 15.57 12.28 -18.89
CA VAL A 24 15.50 11.67 -17.56
C VAL A 24 14.72 10.35 -17.62
N LEU A 25 13.51 10.33 -18.19
CA LEU A 25 12.69 9.12 -18.26
C LEU A 25 13.35 8.01 -19.11
N ARG A 26 14.04 8.39 -20.18
CA ARG A 26 14.83 7.43 -20.99
C ARG A 26 16.03 6.88 -20.21
N ALA A 27 16.70 7.69 -19.40
CA ALA A 27 17.80 7.22 -18.55
C ALA A 27 17.30 6.20 -17.53
N ILE A 28 16.12 6.42 -16.92
CA ILE A 28 15.46 5.48 -16.03
C ILE A 28 15.09 4.19 -16.77
N ALA A 29 14.47 4.28 -17.95
CA ALA A 29 14.07 3.13 -18.75
C ALA A 29 15.24 2.23 -19.18
N LYS A 30 16.41 2.83 -19.36
CA LYS A 30 17.65 2.13 -19.78
C LYS A 30 18.21 1.23 -18.66
N ASP A 31 18.18 1.70 -17.42
CA ASP A 31 18.70 0.99 -16.24
C ASP A 31 17.80 1.27 -15.02
N PRO A 32 16.63 0.60 -14.95
CA PRO A 32 15.68 0.82 -13.87
C PRO A 32 16.22 0.44 -12.49
N GLU A 33 17.07 -0.58 -12.40
CA GLU A 33 17.68 -1.01 -11.16
C GLU A 33 18.56 0.11 -10.59
N LYS A 34 19.50 0.59 -11.38
CA LYS A 34 20.38 1.69 -10.96
C LYS A 34 19.60 2.96 -10.65
N ALA A 35 18.59 3.29 -11.47
CA ALA A 35 17.74 4.46 -11.25
C ALA A 35 16.99 4.41 -9.93
N SER A 36 16.50 3.23 -9.53
CA SER A 36 15.71 3.07 -8.29
C SER A 36 16.51 3.27 -7.00
N TYR A 37 17.85 3.21 -7.06
CA TYR A 37 18.74 3.37 -5.89
C TYR A 37 19.66 4.59 -5.97
N CYS A 38 19.61 5.36 -7.04
CA CYS A 38 20.48 6.54 -7.19
C CYS A 38 19.82 7.81 -6.63
N SER A 39 20.67 8.77 -6.24
CA SER A 39 20.19 10.11 -5.90
C SER A 39 19.74 10.88 -7.15
N ALA A 40 18.94 11.94 -6.97
CA ALA A 40 18.58 12.86 -8.06
C ALA A 40 19.82 13.43 -8.77
N ALA A 41 20.90 13.69 -8.03
CA ALA A 41 22.16 14.19 -8.60
C ALA A 41 22.83 13.16 -9.51
N ALA A 42 22.92 11.89 -9.07
CA ALA A 42 23.49 10.82 -9.88
C ALA A 42 22.66 10.53 -11.14
N LEU A 43 21.33 10.59 -11.06
CA LEU A 43 20.48 10.45 -12.23
C LEU A 43 20.61 11.63 -13.19
N ALA A 44 20.75 12.86 -12.67
CA ALA A 44 20.96 14.06 -13.47
C ALA A 44 22.24 13.95 -14.31
N GLU A 45 23.33 13.45 -13.72
CA GLU A 45 24.59 13.18 -14.41
C GLU A 45 24.42 12.16 -15.55
N VAL A 46 23.75 11.04 -15.28
CA VAL A 46 23.47 9.97 -16.28
C VAL A 46 22.60 10.49 -17.42
N ALA A 47 21.61 11.32 -17.11
CA ALA A 47 20.68 11.89 -18.09
C ALA A 47 21.25 13.14 -18.82
N GLY A 48 22.41 13.66 -18.41
CA GLY A 48 23.01 14.87 -18.99
C GLY A 48 22.21 16.14 -18.73
N VAL A 49 21.56 16.25 -17.56
CA VAL A 49 20.71 17.37 -17.15
C VAL A 49 21.10 17.89 -15.76
N ASN A 50 20.49 18.98 -15.29
CA ASN A 50 20.66 19.43 -13.92
C ASN A 50 19.66 18.73 -12.96
N VAL A 51 19.97 18.76 -11.66
CA VAL A 51 19.16 18.11 -10.60
C VAL A 51 17.70 18.62 -10.58
N ALA A 52 17.50 19.93 -10.80
CA ALA A 52 16.17 20.51 -10.85
C ALA A 52 15.32 19.94 -12.02
N THR A 53 15.97 19.50 -13.11
CA THR A 53 15.27 18.84 -14.21
C THR A 53 14.79 17.44 -13.82
N VAL A 54 15.53 16.71 -12.97
CA VAL A 54 15.09 15.41 -12.44
C VAL A 54 13.82 15.58 -11.57
N VAL A 55 13.82 16.59 -10.69
CA VAL A 55 12.62 16.88 -9.86
C VAL A 55 11.44 17.27 -10.74
N ARG A 56 11.64 18.17 -11.71
CA ARG A 56 10.59 18.57 -12.66
C ARG A 56 10.12 17.43 -13.55
N ALA A 57 11.00 16.47 -13.86
CA ALA A 57 10.60 15.29 -14.62
C ALA A 57 9.61 14.41 -13.84
N ALA A 58 9.84 14.22 -12.54
CA ALA A 58 8.89 13.55 -11.67
C ALA A 58 7.55 14.30 -11.62
N GLN A 59 7.59 15.61 -11.41
CA GLN A 59 6.39 16.46 -11.34
C GLN A 59 5.60 16.50 -12.66
N ALA A 60 6.29 16.40 -13.80
CA ALA A 60 5.63 16.39 -15.12
C ALA A 60 4.87 15.09 -15.44
N ILE A 61 5.02 14.08 -14.62
CA ILE A 61 4.30 12.80 -14.69
C ILE A 61 3.56 12.50 -13.36
N ASP A 62 3.10 13.57 -12.71
CA ASP A 62 2.19 13.58 -11.55
C ASP A 62 2.76 13.02 -10.23
N TYR A 63 4.10 12.99 -10.07
CA TYR A 63 4.74 12.72 -8.78
C TYR A 63 5.16 14.02 -8.10
N THR A 64 5.16 14.06 -6.78
CA THR A 64 5.55 15.26 -6.00
C THR A 64 7.02 15.62 -6.17
N GLY A 65 7.88 14.63 -6.48
CA GLY A 65 9.30 14.82 -6.75
C GLY A 65 10.05 13.52 -6.93
N TRP A 66 11.39 13.61 -6.94
CA TRP A 66 12.26 12.46 -7.20
C TRP A 66 12.11 11.35 -6.15
N SER A 67 11.93 11.68 -4.89
CA SER A 67 11.81 10.69 -3.81
C SER A 67 10.64 9.73 -4.06
N GLU A 68 9.48 10.27 -4.39
CA GLU A 68 8.28 9.48 -4.68
C GLU A 68 8.46 8.67 -5.98
N LEU A 69 8.93 9.29 -7.06
CA LEU A 69 9.16 8.60 -8.32
C LEU A 69 10.20 7.49 -8.18
N SER A 70 11.29 7.71 -7.44
CA SER A 70 12.31 6.67 -7.24
C SER A 70 11.77 5.48 -6.43
N THR A 71 10.88 5.73 -5.47
CA THR A 71 10.19 4.68 -4.72
C THR A 71 9.26 3.87 -5.64
N GLU A 72 8.49 4.53 -6.49
CA GLU A 72 7.63 3.88 -7.49
C GLU A 72 8.45 3.00 -8.45
N ILE A 73 9.56 3.53 -9.00
CA ILE A 73 10.46 2.77 -9.88
C ILE A 73 11.00 1.55 -9.15
N ARG A 74 11.42 1.70 -7.88
CA ARG A 74 11.94 0.64 -7.04
C ARG A 74 10.91 -0.46 -6.81
N ASN A 75 9.70 -0.10 -6.46
CA ASN A 75 8.62 -1.05 -6.20
C ASN A 75 8.25 -1.82 -7.47
N ARG A 76 8.16 -1.13 -8.63
CA ARG A 76 7.97 -1.78 -9.93
C ARG A 76 9.11 -2.70 -10.31
N PHE A 77 10.36 -2.28 -10.04
CA PHE A 77 11.54 -3.12 -10.28
C PHE A 77 11.48 -4.39 -9.42
N LEU A 78 11.23 -4.26 -8.13
CA LEU A 78 11.14 -5.38 -7.20
C LEU A 78 9.97 -6.32 -7.54
N SER A 79 8.81 -5.79 -7.92
CA SER A 79 7.66 -6.61 -8.32
C SER A 79 7.89 -7.36 -9.64
N SER A 80 8.80 -6.86 -10.50
CA SER A 80 9.20 -7.54 -11.73
C SER A 80 10.17 -8.71 -11.52
N LEU A 81 10.80 -8.79 -10.35
CA LEU A 81 11.72 -9.87 -10.01
C LEU A 81 10.97 -11.13 -9.57
N ASP A 82 11.53 -12.28 -9.91
CA ASP A 82 11.11 -13.55 -9.33
C ASP A 82 11.63 -13.68 -7.89
N ALA A 83 10.93 -14.44 -7.03
CA ALA A 83 11.25 -14.56 -5.62
C ALA A 83 12.68 -15.06 -5.34
N ASP A 84 13.20 -15.93 -6.20
CA ASP A 84 14.59 -16.43 -6.14
C ASP A 84 15.62 -15.33 -6.40
N LYS A 85 15.38 -14.47 -7.37
CA LYS A 85 16.24 -13.31 -7.67
C LYS A 85 16.21 -12.29 -6.54
N HIS A 86 15.03 -12.08 -5.96
CA HIS A 86 14.86 -11.21 -4.79
C HIS A 86 15.67 -11.72 -3.59
N PHE A 87 15.62 -13.04 -3.35
CA PHE A 87 16.38 -13.70 -2.28
C PHE A 87 17.90 -13.59 -2.48
N VAL A 88 18.41 -13.92 -3.68
CA VAL A 88 19.85 -13.85 -3.99
C VAL A 88 20.41 -12.45 -3.77
N ARG A 89 19.67 -11.41 -4.19
CA ARG A 89 20.08 -10.01 -4.01
C ARG A 89 20.25 -9.63 -2.54
N ASN A 90 19.35 -10.11 -1.69
CA ASN A 90 19.31 -9.74 -0.26
C ASN A 90 20.20 -10.63 0.62
N SER A 91 20.75 -11.75 0.09
CA SER A 91 21.54 -12.73 0.85
C SER A 91 22.98 -12.28 1.16
N SER A 92 23.44 -11.15 0.66
CA SER A 92 24.86 -10.73 0.72
C SER A 92 25.23 -9.84 1.92
N SER A 93 24.32 -9.55 2.84
CA SER A 93 24.64 -8.73 4.00
C SER A 93 25.26 -9.57 5.13
N GLY A 94 26.55 -9.36 5.41
CA GLY A 94 27.30 -10.01 6.49
C GLY A 94 26.92 -9.55 7.91
N MET A 95 25.87 -8.77 8.09
CA MET A 95 25.30 -8.39 9.38
C MET A 95 24.32 -9.46 9.87
N GLY A 96 24.15 -9.60 11.19
CA GLY A 96 23.16 -10.48 11.80
C GLY A 96 21.78 -10.22 11.17
N GLN A 97 21.17 -11.26 10.63
CA GLN A 97 19.98 -11.19 9.78
C GLN A 97 18.79 -10.46 10.46
N ALA A 98 18.64 -10.63 11.78
CA ALA A 98 17.59 -9.97 12.56
C ALA A 98 17.78 -8.44 12.62
N ALA A 99 19.01 -7.98 12.95
CA ALA A 99 19.29 -6.54 13.05
C ALA A 99 19.16 -5.85 11.68
N ALA A 100 19.60 -6.49 10.61
CA ALA A 100 19.47 -5.97 9.26
C ALA A 100 18.01 -5.85 8.83
N SER A 101 17.18 -6.89 9.10
CA SER A 101 15.75 -6.87 8.77
C SER A 101 15.00 -5.79 9.53
N ILE A 102 15.22 -5.67 10.85
CA ILE A 102 14.62 -4.62 11.67
C ILE A 102 15.09 -3.22 11.21
N GLY A 103 16.40 -3.09 10.91
CA GLY A 103 16.94 -1.83 10.38
C GLY A 103 16.28 -1.40 9.07
N LYS A 104 16.02 -2.36 8.18
CA LYS A 104 15.29 -2.07 6.92
C LYS A 104 13.85 -1.66 7.19
N ASP A 105 13.14 -2.34 8.08
CA ASP A 105 11.76 -1.97 8.44
C ASP A 105 11.70 -0.57 9.08
N LEU A 106 12.70 -0.18 9.90
CA LEU A 106 12.79 1.17 10.45
C LEU A 106 13.00 2.22 9.35
N GLU A 107 13.82 1.93 8.33
CA GLU A 107 13.98 2.80 7.15
C GLU A 107 12.64 2.98 6.42
N LEU A 108 11.91 1.88 6.17
CA LEU A 108 10.61 1.91 5.50
C LEU A 108 9.56 2.68 6.29
N LEU A 109 9.52 2.50 7.62
CA LEU A 109 8.62 3.27 8.50
C LEU A 109 8.96 4.76 8.51
N GLY A 110 10.25 5.11 8.43
CA GLY A 110 10.69 6.51 8.25
C GLY A 110 10.11 7.12 6.97
N LEU A 111 10.26 6.42 5.83
CA LEU A 111 9.70 6.86 4.54
C LEU A 111 8.16 6.97 4.58
N LEU A 112 7.49 5.99 5.21
CA LEU A 112 6.04 6.03 5.40
C LEU A 112 5.62 7.25 6.22
N SER A 113 6.31 7.54 7.32
CA SER A 113 6.03 8.68 8.19
C SER A 113 6.16 10.03 7.48
N GLU A 114 7.03 10.14 6.48
CA GLU A 114 7.20 11.35 5.68
C GLU A 114 6.12 11.53 4.60
N SER A 115 5.54 10.42 4.12
CA SER A 115 4.60 10.43 2.99
C SER A 115 3.13 10.28 3.39
N LEU A 116 2.83 9.64 4.53
CA LEU A 116 1.48 9.39 4.98
C LEU A 116 0.84 10.65 5.58
N SER A 117 -0.26 11.12 5.00
CA SER A 117 -0.97 12.30 5.52
C SER A 117 -2.10 11.93 6.48
N ASP A 118 -2.25 12.69 7.55
CA ASP A 118 -3.36 12.55 8.51
C ASP A 118 -4.72 12.73 7.83
N GLU A 119 -4.82 13.61 6.83
CA GLU A 119 -6.04 13.84 6.06
C GLU A 119 -6.47 12.59 5.29
N SER A 120 -5.52 11.89 4.65
CA SER A 120 -5.79 10.64 3.94
C SER A 120 -6.33 9.57 4.89
N ILE A 121 -5.68 9.39 6.04
CA ILE A 121 -6.08 8.39 7.04
C ILE A 121 -7.46 8.74 7.64
N SER A 122 -7.70 10.02 7.97
CA SER A 122 -8.99 10.48 8.49
C SER A 122 -10.12 10.26 7.48
N SER A 123 -9.88 10.56 6.21
CA SER A 123 -10.86 10.33 5.14
C SER A 123 -11.21 8.85 4.97
N ILE A 124 -10.23 7.94 5.08
CA ILE A 124 -10.46 6.50 5.06
C ILE A 124 -11.28 6.06 6.29
N ALA A 125 -10.93 6.57 7.47
CA ALA A 125 -11.64 6.27 8.71
C ALA A 125 -13.11 6.70 8.64
N GLU A 126 -13.40 7.89 8.11
CA GLU A 126 -14.76 8.37 7.89
C GLU A 126 -15.53 7.50 6.89
N MET A 127 -14.90 7.08 5.80
CA MET A 127 -15.52 6.16 4.83
C MET A 127 -15.94 4.84 5.50
N ILE A 128 -15.07 4.27 6.31
CA ILE A 128 -15.35 3.01 7.03
C ILE A 128 -16.44 3.24 8.10
N ALA A 129 -16.32 4.30 8.87
CA ALA A 129 -17.25 4.59 9.97
C ALA A 129 -18.68 4.91 9.50
N THR A 130 -18.83 5.44 8.30
CA THR A 130 -20.13 5.79 7.70
C THR A 130 -20.72 4.67 6.84
N SER A 131 -19.97 3.61 6.54
CA SER A 131 -20.49 2.44 5.83
C SER A 131 -21.31 1.53 6.76
N HIS A 132 -22.31 0.84 6.19
CA HIS A 132 -23.01 -0.21 6.91
C HIS A 132 -22.13 -1.47 7.08
N SER A 133 -21.31 -1.76 6.08
CA SER A 133 -20.38 -2.88 6.07
C SER A 133 -19.08 -2.52 5.38
N THR A 134 -17.97 -2.98 5.93
CA THR A 134 -16.66 -2.93 5.27
C THR A 134 -16.08 -4.32 5.16
N LYS A 135 -15.73 -4.74 3.94
CA LYS A 135 -14.96 -5.97 3.71
C LYS A 135 -13.51 -5.64 3.48
N VAL A 136 -12.62 -6.34 4.18
CA VAL A 136 -11.18 -6.29 3.96
C VAL A 136 -10.78 -7.51 3.14
N LEU A 137 -10.53 -7.30 1.85
CA LEU A 137 -10.18 -8.37 0.92
C LEU A 137 -8.66 -8.54 0.92
N ALA A 138 -8.17 -9.65 1.43
CA ALA A 138 -6.73 -9.89 1.59
C ALA A 138 -6.34 -11.31 1.21
N THR A 139 -5.15 -11.47 0.63
CA THR A 139 -4.56 -12.76 0.25
C THR A 139 -3.12 -12.87 0.73
N GLY A 140 -2.65 -14.10 0.98
CA GLY A 140 -1.27 -14.36 1.37
C GLY A 140 -0.86 -13.64 2.65
N ALA A 141 0.32 -13.03 2.65
CA ALA A 141 0.85 -12.33 3.83
C ALA A 141 0.04 -11.08 4.24
N TYR A 142 -0.75 -10.52 3.31
CA TYR A 142 -1.57 -9.33 3.58
C TYR A 142 -2.85 -9.61 4.37
N VAL A 143 -3.13 -10.89 4.64
CA VAL A 143 -4.09 -11.30 5.66
C VAL A 143 -3.72 -10.73 7.05
N ALA A 144 -2.43 -10.57 7.35
CA ALA A 144 -1.97 -10.03 8.62
C ALA A 144 -2.46 -8.57 8.87
N PRO A 145 -2.16 -7.57 8.02
CA PRO A 145 -2.71 -6.23 8.20
C PRO A 145 -4.24 -6.21 8.09
N GLY A 146 -4.84 -7.07 7.25
CA GLY A 146 -6.29 -7.21 7.15
C GLY A 146 -6.92 -7.68 8.45
N THR A 147 -6.31 -8.64 9.13
CA THR A 147 -6.73 -9.13 10.45
C THR A 147 -6.64 -8.04 11.51
N VAL A 148 -5.51 -7.31 11.54
CA VAL A 148 -5.30 -6.20 12.49
C VAL A 148 -6.41 -5.15 12.33
N LEU A 149 -6.70 -4.75 11.09
CA LEU A 149 -7.74 -3.77 10.81
C LEU A 149 -9.13 -4.29 11.21
N ALA A 150 -9.52 -5.46 10.71
CA ALA A 150 -10.87 -5.99 10.93
C ALA A 150 -11.13 -6.27 12.42
N HIS A 151 -10.22 -6.98 13.08
CA HIS A 151 -10.36 -7.33 14.50
C HIS A 151 -10.49 -6.10 15.40
N ASN A 152 -9.60 -5.12 15.22
CA ASN A 152 -9.60 -3.95 16.08
C ASN A 152 -10.79 -3.01 15.79
N ALA A 153 -11.19 -2.85 14.53
CA ALA A 153 -12.38 -2.07 14.18
C ALA A 153 -13.68 -2.71 14.72
N GLN A 154 -13.76 -4.05 14.75
CA GLN A 154 -14.87 -4.76 15.41
C GLN A 154 -14.92 -4.48 16.92
N GLY A 155 -13.76 -4.42 17.59
CA GLY A 155 -13.67 -4.04 18.99
C GLY A 155 -14.18 -2.64 19.28
N LEU A 156 -14.12 -1.74 18.30
CA LEU A 156 -14.68 -0.39 18.32
C LEU A 156 -16.17 -0.33 17.90
N GLY A 157 -16.79 -1.48 17.64
CA GLY A 157 -18.20 -1.59 17.28
C GLY A 157 -18.51 -1.34 15.80
N TYR A 158 -17.52 -1.36 14.91
CA TYR A 158 -17.72 -1.18 13.46
C TYR A 158 -17.83 -2.55 12.75
N ASN A 159 -18.72 -2.63 11.76
CA ASN A 159 -18.93 -3.84 10.97
C ASN A 159 -17.84 -3.97 9.89
N VAL A 160 -16.64 -4.31 10.32
CA VAL A 160 -15.50 -4.57 9.45
C VAL A 160 -15.16 -6.05 9.54
N SER A 161 -15.05 -6.74 8.42
CA SER A 161 -14.73 -8.17 8.40
C SER A 161 -13.69 -8.51 7.35
N LEU A 162 -12.82 -9.46 7.68
CA LEU A 162 -11.80 -9.99 6.78
C LEU A 162 -12.42 -10.99 5.81
N SER A 163 -12.04 -10.93 4.56
CA SER A 163 -12.36 -11.87 3.48
C SER A 163 -11.02 -12.38 2.91
N ASP A 164 -10.56 -13.53 3.40
CA ASP A 164 -9.28 -14.16 3.08
C ASP A 164 -9.44 -15.61 2.56
N GLY A 165 -10.66 -15.99 2.29
CA GLY A 165 -11.03 -17.33 1.87
C GLY A 165 -10.71 -17.65 0.41
N SER A 166 -11.41 -18.65 -0.12
CA SER A 166 -11.32 -18.97 -1.56
C SER A 166 -11.91 -17.85 -2.42
N THR A 167 -11.53 -17.80 -3.70
CA THR A 167 -12.10 -16.83 -4.65
C THR A 167 -13.62 -16.87 -4.68
N THR A 168 -14.24 -18.05 -4.56
CA THR A 168 -15.71 -18.19 -4.51
C THR A 168 -16.32 -17.61 -3.24
N SER A 169 -15.62 -17.71 -2.10
CA SER A 169 -16.03 -17.05 -0.85
C SER A 169 -15.93 -15.54 -0.99
N MET A 170 -14.82 -15.03 -1.52
CA MET A 170 -14.63 -13.60 -1.76
C MET A 170 -15.69 -13.01 -2.70
N ILE A 171 -16.08 -13.74 -3.76
CA ILE A 171 -17.20 -13.36 -4.65
C ILE A 171 -18.49 -13.18 -3.84
N ASN A 172 -18.80 -14.11 -2.93
CA ASN A 172 -20.00 -14.01 -2.09
C ASN A 172 -19.94 -12.79 -1.17
N ASP A 173 -18.79 -12.51 -0.56
CA ASP A 173 -18.58 -11.34 0.29
C ASP A 173 -18.79 -10.04 -0.49
N VAL A 174 -18.17 -9.90 -1.67
CA VAL A 174 -18.31 -8.70 -2.52
C VAL A 174 -19.75 -8.56 -3.04
N ARG A 175 -20.42 -9.67 -3.39
CA ARG A 175 -21.80 -9.68 -3.86
C ARG A 175 -22.80 -9.16 -2.83
N LEU A 176 -22.52 -9.31 -1.56
CA LEU A 176 -23.38 -8.85 -0.47
C LEU A 176 -23.21 -7.37 -0.14
N LEU A 177 -22.13 -6.73 -0.59
CA LEU A 177 -21.93 -5.30 -0.41
C LEU A 177 -22.97 -4.51 -1.25
N GLN A 178 -23.41 -3.40 -0.68
CA GLN A 178 -24.35 -2.46 -1.27
C GLN A 178 -23.64 -1.15 -1.64
N ALA A 179 -24.33 -0.28 -2.34
CA ALA A 179 -23.84 1.07 -2.59
C ALA A 179 -23.52 1.77 -1.26
N ASP A 180 -22.43 2.54 -1.22
CA ASP A 180 -21.90 3.22 -0.04
C ASP A 180 -21.27 2.31 1.03
N ASP A 181 -21.32 0.97 0.89
CA ASP A 181 -20.42 0.10 1.66
C ASP A 181 -18.96 0.28 1.24
N CYS A 182 -18.03 -0.26 2.02
CA CYS A 182 -16.61 -0.18 1.73
C CYS A 182 -16.00 -1.54 1.39
N LEU A 183 -15.09 -1.54 0.43
CA LEU A 183 -14.14 -2.61 0.18
C LEU A 183 -12.74 -2.06 0.36
N LEU A 184 -11.94 -2.66 1.26
CA LEU A 184 -10.52 -2.34 1.41
C LEU A 184 -9.70 -3.53 0.92
N THR A 185 -8.63 -3.26 0.17
CA THR A 185 -7.71 -4.30 -0.29
C THR A 185 -6.26 -3.86 -0.29
N PHE A 186 -5.37 -4.84 -0.39
CA PHE A 186 -3.92 -4.65 -0.47
C PHE A 186 -3.42 -5.08 -1.84
N SER A 187 -2.65 -4.19 -2.49
CA SER A 187 -2.00 -4.42 -3.79
C SER A 187 -0.51 -4.12 -3.67
N ILE A 188 0.21 -5.02 -2.98
CA ILE A 188 1.62 -4.84 -2.66
C ILE A 188 2.41 -6.01 -3.27
N TRP A 189 3.52 -5.70 -3.93
CA TRP A 189 4.41 -6.61 -4.65
C TRP A 189 3.70 -7.37 -5.78
N LYS A 190 3.03 -8.49 -5.49
CA LYS A 190 2.27 -9.30 -6.45
C LYS A 190 0.84 -9.46 -5.95
N THR A 191 -0.09 -8.86 -6.66
CA THR A 191 -1.51 -8.97 -6.36
C THR A 191 -2.08 -10.26 -6.94
N SER A 192 -2.92 -10.96 -6.18
CA SER A 192 -3.64 -12.13 -6.69
C SER A 192 -4.55 -11.73 -7.87
N SER A 193 -4.55 -12.54 -8.92
CA SER A 193 -5.35 -12.29 -10.12
C SER A 193 -6.87 -12.18 -9.88
N SER A 194 -7.35 -12.70 -8.76
CA SER A 194 -8.76 -12.59 -8.37
C SER A 194 -9.15 -11.24 -7.78
N ILE A 195 -8.21 -10.47 -7.25
CA ILE A 195 -8.50 -9.22 -6.54
C ILE A 195 -9.01 -8.13 -7.48
N ILE A 196 -8.35 -7.92 -8.62
CA ILE A 196 -8.73 -6.84 -9.55
C ILE A 196 -10.17 -6.99 -10.04
N PRO A 197 -10.61 -8.15 -10.59
CA PRO A 197 -12.01 -8.33 -11.04
C PRO A 197 -13.04 -8.16 -9.91
N LEU A 198 -12.69 -8.53 -8.67
CA LEU A 198 -13.58 -8.35 -7.52
C LEU A 198 -13.72 -6.87 -7.13
N CYS A 199 -12.66 -6.09 -7.23
CA CYS A 199 -12.72 -4.65 -7.00
C CYS A 199 -13.48 -3.92 -8.11
N GLU A 200 -13.31 -4.31 -9.37
CA GLU A 200 -14.09 -3.79 -10.50
C GLU A 200 -15.58 -4.05 -10.29
N LEU A 201 -15.96 -5.28 -9.96
CA LEU A 201 -17.34 -5.66 -9.65
C LEU A 201 -17.91 -4.85 -8.46
N ALA A 202 -17.13 -4.61 -7.41
CA ALA A 202 -17.53 -3.77 -6.29
C ALA A 202 -17.79 -2.33 -6.73
N LYS A 203 -16.91 -1.76 -7.54
CA LYS A 203 -17.08 -0.40 -8.10
C LYS A 203 -18.34 -0.27 -8.97
N GLU A 204 -18.62 -1.25 -9.85
CA GLU A 204 -19.84 -1.29 -10.67
C GLU A 204 -21.12 -1.27 -9.82
N ARG A 205 -21.04 -1.75 -8.58
CA ARG A 205 -22.16 -1.77 -7.62
C ARG A 205 -22.24 -0.52 -6.72
N GLY A 206 -21.37 0.47 -6.93
CA GLY A 206 -21.32 1.69 -6.13
C GLY A 206 -20.62 1.53 -4.77
N VAL A 207 -19.87 0.43 -4.57
CA VAL A 207 -19.07 0.22 -3.36
C VAL A 207 -17.85 1.12 -3.39
N ARG A 208 -17.53 1.77 -2.27
CA ARG A 208 -16.36 2.64 -2.11
C ARG A 208 -15.12 1.79 -1.93
N LEU A 209 -14.10 2.01 -2.77
CA LEU A 209 -12.89 1.21 -2.80
C LEU A 209 -11.71 1.94 -2.13
N ILE A 210 -11.10 1.30 -1.14
CA ILE A 210 -9.87 1.73 -0.48
C ILE A 210 -8.77 0.76 -0.89
N VAL A 211 -7.66 1.28 -1.40
CA VAL A 211 -6.50 0.46 -1.81
C VAL A 211 -5.27 0.90 -1.05
N ILE A 212 -4.59 -0.06 -0.42
CA ILE A 212 -3.25 0.10 0.15
C ILE A 212 -2.30 -0.60 -0.82
N ALA A 213 -1.43 0.16 -1.49
CA ALA A 213 -0.57 -0.33 -2.56
C ALA A 213 0.88 0.12 -2.37
N ASP A 214 1.81 -0.53 -3.05
CA ASP A 214 3.20 -0.10 -3.09
C ASP A 214 3.58 0.57 -4.42
N GLN A 215 2.67 0.61 -5.37
CA GLN A 215 2.88 1.24 -6.67
C GLN A 215 1.55 1.69 -7.29
N HIS A 216 1.62 2.66 -8.21
CA HIS A 216 0.49 3.03 -9.05
C HIS A 216 0.21 1.91 -10.06
N SER A 217 -0.99 1.36 -9.98
CA SER A 217 -1.47 0.25 -10.82
C SER A 217 -2.92 0.50 -11.22
N HIS A 218 -3.44 -0.30 -12.14
CA HIS A 218 -4.86 -0.23 -12.49
C HIS A 218 -5.79 -0.32 -11.25
N LEU A 219 -5.44 -1.15 -10.26
CA LEU A 219 -6.21 -1.23 -9.03
C LEU A 219 -6.11 0.06 -8.19
N ALA A 220 -4.95 0.71 -8.18
CA ALA A 220 -4.77 2.00 -7.53
C ALA A 220 -5.58 3.11 -8.22
N GLU A 221 -5.73 3.07 -9.55
CA GLU A 221 -6.55 4.02 -10.33
C GLU A 221 -8.06 3.86 -10.06
N LEU A 222 -8.52 2.65 -9.72
CA LEU A 222 -9.92 2.37 -9.36
C LEU A 222 -10.28 2.89 -7.96
N ALA A 223 -9.31 3.17 -7.11
CA ALA A 223 -9.51 3.50 -5.71
C ALA A 223 -10.20 4.86 -5.51
N ASP A 224 -11.18 4.93 -4.63
CA ASP A 224 -11.70 6.20 -4.10
C ASP A 224 -10.72 6.80 -3.08
N ARG A 225 -9.96 5.94 -2.41
CA ARG A 225 -8.84 6.32 -1.52
C ARG A 225 -7.68 5.36 -1.74
N LEU A 226 -6.51 5.93 -1.98
CA LEU A 226 -5.25 5.23 -2.18
C LEU A 226 -4.27 5.61 -1.06
N VAL A 227 -3.60 4.61 -0.49
CA VAL A 227 -2.43 4.80 0.37
C VAL A 227 -1.26 4.07 -0.25
N LEU A 228 -0.20 4.79 -0.57
CA LEU A 228 1.04 4.20 -1.03
C LEU A 228 1.95 3.88 0.17
N VAL A 229 2.48 2.66 0.20
CA VAL A 229 3.36 2.17 1.26
C VAL A 229 4.66 1.62 0.68
N PRO A 230 5.82 1.92 1.26
CA PRO A 230 7.05 1.23 0.90
C PRO A 230 7.00 -0.23 1.38
N SER A 231 7.49 -1.16 0.56
CA SER A 231 7.37 -2.61 0.82
C SER A 231 8.67 -3.40 0.68
N GLU A 232 9.80 -2.76 0.35
CA GLU A 232 11.08 -3.44 0.11
C GLU A 232 11.63 -4.12 1.37
N GLY A 233 11.41 -5.44 1.51
CA GLY A 233 12.01 -6.24 2.58
C GLY A 233 13.43 -6.72 2.24
N LEU A 234 14.20 -7.13 3.26
CA LEU A 234 15.47 -7.86 3.08
C LEU A 234 15.26 -9.37 2.85
N GLY A 235 14.06 -9.88 3.08
CA GLY A 235 13.72 -11.28 2.88
C GLY A 235 13.42 -11.59 1.41
N PRO A 236 13.00 -12.83 1.11
CA PRO A 236 12.59 -13.23 -0.23
C PRO A 236 11.25 -12.63 -0.67
N MET A 237 10.55 -11.99 0.25
CA MET A 237 9.23 -11.42 0.05
C MET A 237 9.22 -9.95 0.49
N ALA A 238 8.22 -9.19 0.02
CA ALA A 238 7.98 -7.82 0.46
C ALA A 238 7.68 -7.76 1.98
N SER A 239 8.08 -6.67 2.63
CA SER A 239 7.74 -6.42 4.03
C SER A 239 6.27 -6.03 4.17
N VAL A 240 5.60 -6.57 5.18
CA VAL A 240 4.22 -6.21 5.56
C VAL A 240 4.17 -5.14 6.65
N THR A 241 5.30 -4.72 7.19
CA THR A 241 5.41 -3.83 8.36
C THR A 241 4.69 -2.50 8.13
N CYS A 242 4.91 -1.85 6.99
CA CYS A 242 4.23 -0.60 6.66
C CYS A 242 2.71 -0.78 6.48
N ALA A 243 2.27 -1.88 5.86
CA ALA A 243 0.84 -2.16 5.70
C ALA A 243 0.14 -2.39 7.06
N VAL A 244 0.82 -3.08 7.99
CA VAL A 244 0.32 -3.24 9.38
C VAL A 244 0.24 -1.90 10.09
N SER A 245 1.27 -1.06 9.95
CA SER A 245 1.29 0.28 10.55
C SER A 245 0.16 1.16 10.01
N VAL A 246 -0.11 1.14 8.70
CA VAL A 246 -1.25 1.86 8.11
C VAL A 246 -2.58 1.32 8.64
N ALA A 247 -2.74 0.00 8.76
CA ALA A 247 -3.94 -0.59 9.36
C ALA A 247 -4.16 -0.09 10.80
N GLN A 248 -3.12 0.02 11.61
CA GLN A 248 -3.19 0.58 12.96
C GLN A 248 -3.52 2.08 12.96
N CYS A 249 -2.95 2.87 12.03
CA CYS A 249 -3.31 4.28 11.87
C CYS A 249 -4.80 4.45 11.53
N ILE A 250 -5.33 3.64 10.61
CA ILE A 250 -6.75 3.64 10.26
C ILE A 250 -7.62 3.30 11.48
N VAL A 251 -7.27 2.28 12.26
CA VAL A 251 -8.00 1.92 13.50
C VAL A 251 -8.00 3.07 14.50
N GLY A 252 -6.83 3.70 14.71
CA GLY A 252 -6.73 4.87 15.59
C GLY A 252 -7.59 6.04 15.12
N ALA A 253 -7.64 6.30 13.82
CA ALA A 253 -8.51 7.32 13.25
C ALA A 253 -9.99 6.97 13.36
N ILE A 254 -10.39 5.70 13.10
CA ILE A 254 -11.77 5.22 13.29
C ILE A 254 -12.23 5.46 14.74
N ALA A 255 -11.38 5.18 15.73
CA ALA A 255 -11.70 5.42 17.13
C ALA A 255 -12.01 6.89 17.44
N ASN A 256 -11.42 7.82 16.67
CA ASN A 256 -11.60 9.26 16.83
C ASN A 256 -12.80 9.82 16.05
N VAL A 257 -13.38 9.10 15.09
CA VAL A 257 -14.60 9.54 14.35
C VAL A 257 -15.78 9.70 15.31
N ASP A 258 -15.96 8.73 16.22
CA ASP A 258 -16.94 8.78 17.31
C ASP A 258 -16.32 8.20 18.59
N THR A 259 -15.66 9.06 19.35
CA THR A 259 -14.96 8.67 20.59
C THR A 259 -15.90 8.14 21.66
N ARG A 260 -17.16 8.61 21.71
CA ARG A 260 -18.16 8.11 22.69
C ARG A 260 -18.60 6.71 22.38
N ARG A 261 -18.92 6.42 21.11
CA ARG A 261 -19.23 5.09 20.63
C ARG A 261 -18.07 4.13 20.88
N SER A 262 -16.88 4.52 20.49
CA SER A 262 -15.66 3.69 20.65
C SER A 262 -15.39 3.35 22.11
N ALA A 263 -15.50 4.33 23.02
CA ALA A 263 -15.34 4.08 24.46
C ALA A 263 -16.39 3.13 25.01
N ALA A 264 -17.66 3.32 24.68
CA ALA A 264 -18.75 2.43 25.13
C ALA A 264 -18.57 0.99 24.63
N MET A 265 -18.16 0.80 23.36
CA MET A 265 -17.92 -0.53 22.81
C MET A 265 -16.72 -1.22 23.46
N LEU A 266 -15.67 -0.49 23.79
CA LEU A 266 -14.51 -1.04 24.50
C LEU A 266 -14.86 -1.44 25.95
N GLU A 267 -15.69 -0.67 26.65
CA GLU A 267 -16.20 -1.03 27.97
C GLU A 267 -17.04 -2.31 27.92
N GLU A 268 -17.93 -2.43 26.93
CA GLU A 268 -18.74 -3.64 26.72
C GLU A 268 -17.84 -4.85 26.39
N LEU A 269 -16.89 -4.69 25.51
CA LEU A 269 -15.92 -5.74 25.15
C LEU A 269 -15.12 -6.21 26.37
N GLN A 270 -14.63 -5.28 27.20
CA GLN A 270 -13.90 -5.60 28.43
C GLN A 270 -14.79 -6.38 29.42
N ALA A 271 -16.07 -6.00 29.56
CA ALA A 271 -17.02 -6.71 30.40
C ALA A 271 -17.27 -8.15 29.88
N MET A 272 -17.36 -8.34 28.56
CA MET A 272 -17.50 -9.66 27.95
C MET A 272 -16.26 -10.53 28.16
N TRP A 273 -15.06 -9.98 27.98
CA TRP A 273 -13.81 -10.70 28.24
C TRP A 273 -13.72 -11.17 29.71
N SER A 274 -14.06 -10.29 30.65
CA SER A 274 -14.06 -10.62 32.08
C SER A 274 -15.06 -11.75 32.40
N ARG A 275 -16.27 -11.69 31.83
CA ARG A 275 -17.33 -12.72 32.04
C ARG A 275 -16.99 -14.07 31.44
N THR A 276 -16.29 -14.08 30.29
CA THR A 276 -15.92 -15.30 29.56
C THR A 276 -14.55 -15.82 29.95
N GLN A 277 -13.80 -15.10 30.80
CA GLN A 277 -12.41 -15.40 31.13
C GLN A 277 -11.53 -15.53 29.86
N ALA A 278 -11.91 -14.81 28.79
CA ALA A 278 -11.23 -14.89 27.49
C ALA A 278 -9.83 -14.27 27.52
N VAL A 279 -9.57 -13.35 28.45
CA VAL A 279 -8.28 -12.70 28.68
C VAL A 279 -7.96 -12.70 30.15
N THR A 280 -6.78 -13.22 30.51
CA THR A 280 -6.23 -13.14 31.88
C THR A 280 -5.31 -11.92 31.97
N SER A 281 -5.51 -11.09 32.97
CA SER A 281 -4.51 -10.10 33.40
C SER A 281 -3.66 -10.78 34.48
N ASP A 282 -2.50 -11.32 34.11
CA ASP A 282 -1.48 -11.76 35.03
C ASP A 282 -0.67 -10.56 35.53
#